data_ccf68197920941e30e725c5711f5b161
#
_entry.id   ccf68197920941e30e725c5711f5b161
#
_cell.length_a   1.000
_cell.length_b   1.000
_cell.length_c   1.000
_cell.angle_alpha   90.00
_cell.angle_beta   90.00
_cell.angle_gamma   90.00
#
_symmetry.space_group_name_H-M   'P 1'
#
loop_
_entity.id
_entity.type
_entity.pdbx_description
1 polymer ?
#
loop_
_entity_poly.entity_id
_entity_poly.type
_entity_poly.pdbx_seq_one_letter_code
_entity_poly.pdbx_strand_id
1 'polypeptide(L)'
;MASKKPAAQTPRGLSLNLGLNSVSAGHYGGWSGELAACEFDAKDMAALATGRGMKATLLLTKDATRAKVLAALRAAAKTLVKGDFFLLTYSGHGGQVPDVSGEEADKLDETWCLYDGQLIDD
;
A
#
# COMPACT_ATOMS: atom_id res chain seq x y z
N MET A 1 -25.19 9.98 30.36
CA MET A 1 -24.45 9.67 30.40
C MET A 1 -23.56 10.21 30.24
N ALA A 2 -23.34 10.35 30.52
CA ALA A 2 -22.53 10.68 30.50
C ALA A 2 -21.67 10.71 29.96
N SER A 3 -21.57 11.44 29.75
CA SER A 3 -20.46 11.65 29.15
C SER A 3 -19.42 11.06 29.80
N LYS A 4 -19.46 9.94 29.67
CA LYS A 4 -18.36 9.28 29.90
C LYS A 4 -17.30 9.78 29.09
N LYS A 5 -16.36 10.29 29.65
CA LYS A 5 -15.11 10.50 29.03
C LYS A 5 -14.75 9.21 28.39
N PRO A 6 -14.53 9.14 27.11
CA PRO A 6 -14.11 7.90 26.50
C PRO A 6 -12.90 7.42 27.26
N ALA A 7 -12.98 6.23 27.71
CA ALA A 7 -11.82 5.54 28.16
C ALA A 7 -10.77 5.73 27.11
N ALA A 8 -9.54 5.89 27.53
CA ALA A 8 -8.45 5.92 26.57
C ALA A 8 -8.70 4.83 25.57
N GLN A 9 -8.93 5.20 24.31
CA GLN A 9 -9.23 4.23 23.30
C GLN A 9 -8.10 3.23 23.19
N THR A 10 -8.43 1.98 23.13
CA THR A 10 -7.44 0.96 22.77
C THR A 10 -6.88 1.34 21.41
N PRO A 11 -5.55 1.36 21.25
CA PRO A 11 -4.95 1.62 19.95
C PRO A 11 -5.53 0.70 18.88
N ARG A 12 -5.80 1.29 17.71
CA ARG A 12 -6.31 0.54 16.55
C ARG A 12 -5.18 0.23 15.61
N GLY A 13 -5.34 -0.84 14.88
CA GLY A 13 -4.46 -1.16 13.77
C GLY A 13 -5.22 -1.21 12.46
N LEU A 14 -4.67 -0.58 11.45
CA LEU A 14 -5.13 -0.72 10.06
C LEU A 14 -4.02 -1.30 9.23
N SER A 15 -4.38 -2.10 8.23
CA SER A 15 -3.41 -2.67 7.32
C SER A 15 -3.85 -2.45 5.87
N LEU A 16 -2.91 -2.12 5.02
CA LEU A 16 -3.11 -2.04 3.57
C LEU A 16 -2.10 -2.96 2.93
N ASN A 17 -2.60 -3.97 2.23
CA ASN A 17 -1.75 -5.03 1.68
C ASN A 17 -1.92 -5.09 0.18
N LEU A 18 -0.85 -4.81 -0.54
CA LEU A 18 -0.82 -4.72 -1.99
C LEU A 18 -0.09 -5.91 -2.56
N GLY A 19 -0.68 -6.55 -3.56
CA GLY A 19 -0.03 -7.65 -4.27
C GLY A 19 -0.40 -7.63 -5.73
N LEU A 20 0.60 -7.51 -6.62
CA LEU A 20 0.39 -7.43 -8.05
C LEU A 20 1.13 -8.56 -8.76
N ASN A 21 0.38 -9.47 -9.36
CA ASN A 21 0.94 -10.52 -10.20
C ASN A 21 1.24 -10.04 -11.62
N SER A 22 0.76 -8.87 -11.98
CA SER A 22 1.05 -8.25 -13.27
C SER A 22 0.69 -6.77 -13.22
N VAL A 23 1.09 -6.04 -14.25
CA VAL A 23 0.72 -4.63 -14.44
C VAL A 23 0.07 -4.46 -15.80
N SER A 24 -0.56 -3.31 -16.03
CA SER A 24 -1.20 -3.01 -17.31
C SER A 24 -0.11 -2.75 -18.37
N ALA A 25 0.01 -3.63 -19.33
CA ALA A 25 0.99 -3.49 -20.41
C ALA A 25 0.83 -2.16 -21.15
N GLY A 26 -0.39 -1.67 -21.28
CA GLY A 26 -0.65 -0.38 -21.94
C GLY A 26 -0.05 0.81 -21.23
N HIS A 27 0.18 0.71 -19.92
CA HIS A 27 0.79 1.77 -19.11
C HIS A 27 2.30 1.59 -18.94
N TYR A 28 2.84 0.47 -19.39
CA TYR A 28 4.25 0.12 -19.19
C TYR A 28 4.96 -0.24 -20.51
N GLY A 29 4.55 0.41 -21.61
CA GLY A 29 5.22 0.24 -22.90
C GLY A 29 5.14 -1.18 -23.47
N GLY A 30 4.09 -1.92 -23.14
CA GLY A 30 3.89 -3.29 -23.59
C GLY A 30 4.35 -4.37 -22.61
N TRP A 31 4.97 -3.96 -21.50
CA TRP A 31 5.46 -4.91 -20.49
C TRP A 31 4.38 -5.17 -19.43
N SER A 32 4.07 -6.44 -19.18
CA SER A 32 3.07 -6.82 -18.19
C SER A 32 3.66 -7.33 -16.87
N GLY A 33 4.95 -7.59 -16.84
CA GLY A 33 5.68 -7.94 -15.61
C GLY A 33 5.07 -9.10 -14.81
N GLU A 34 4.78 -10.22 -15.45
CA GLU A 34 4.07 -11.30 -14.80
C GLU A 34 4.86 -11.93 -13.66
N LEU A 35 4.20 -12.09 -12.52
CA LEU A 35 4.70 -12.74 -11.32
C LEU A 35 3.64 -13.72 -10.82
N ALA A 36 4.04 -14.68 -10.01
CA ALA A 36 3.13 -15.76 -9.63
C ALA A 36 2.65 -15.71 -8.18
N ALA A 37 3.38 -15.06 -7.28
CA ALA A 37 3.13 -15.20 -5.86
C ALA A 37 2.75 -13.91 -5.13
N CYS A 38 2.71 -12.79 -5.81
CA CYS A 38 2.51 -11.49 -5.14
C CYS A 38 1.12 -11.38 -4.50
N GLU A 39 0.10 -11.92 -5.14
CA GLU A 39 -1.24 -11.93 -4.55
C GLU A 39 -1.29 -12.82 -3.32
N PHE A 40 -0.59 -13.96 -3.33
CA PHE A 40 -0.48 -14.81 -2.15
C PHE A 40 0.22 -14.09 -1.02
N ASP A 41 1.29 -13.36 -1.30
CA ASP A 41 2.01 -12.58 -0.30
C ASP A 41 1.10 -11.56 0.36
N ALA A 42 0.33 -10.84 -0.43
CA ALA A 42 -0.59 -9.82 0.08
C ALA A 42 -1.68 -10.45 0.95
N LYS A 43 -2.23 -11.59 0.52
CA LYS A 43 -3.24 -12.32 1.29
C LYS A 43 -2.68 -12.83 2.61
N ASP A 44 -1.45 -13.34 2.61
CA ASP A 44 -0.79 -13.81 3.82
C ASP A 44 -0.56 -12.66 4.80
N MET A 45 -0.11 -11.53 4.32
CA MET A 45 0.10 -10.36 5.17
C MET A 45 -1.22 -9.80 5.72
N ALA A 46 -2.28 -9.81 4.91
CA ALA A 46 -3.61 -9.41 5.38
C ALA A 46 -4.14 -10.35 6.46
N ALA A 47 -3.92 -11.66 6.29
CA ALA A 47 -4.32 -12.66 7.28
C ALA A 47 -3.55 -12.48 8.59
N LEU A 48 -2.25 -12.20 8.48
CA LEU A 48 -1.41 -11.95 9.65
C LEU A 48 -1.89 -10.69 10.39
N ALA A 49 -2.18 -9.61 9.66
CA ALA A 49 -2.69 -8.39 10.25
C ALA A 49 -4.04 -8.62 10.94
N THR A 50 -4.96 -9.33 10.28
CA THR A 50 -6.26 -9.67 10.84
C THR A 50 -6.10 -10.50 12.11
N GLY A 51 -5.17 -11.45 12.11
CA GLY A 51 -4.88 -12.27 13.29
C GLY A 51 -4.35 -11.47 14.48
N ARG A 52 -3.83 -10.26 14.22
CA ARG A 52 -3.37 -9.34 15.26
C ARG A 52 -4.39 -8.28 15.59
N GLY A 53 -5.64 -8.43 15.13
CA GLY A 53 -6.72 -7.51 15.44
C GLY A 53 -6.77 -6.27 14.58
N MET A 54 -5.99 -6.22 13.49
CA MET A 54 -6.04 -5.09 12.57
C MET A 54 -7.16 -5.25 11.57
N LYS A 55 -7.70 -4.13 11.11
CA LYS A 55 -8.62 -4.13 9.98
C LYS A 55 -7.78 -4.07 8.72
N ALA A 56 -7.82 -5.13 7.92
CA ALA A 56 -6.98 -5.25 6.73
C ALA A 56 -7.73 -4.89 5.46
N THR A 57 -7.07 -4.13 4.59
CA THR A 57 -7.51 -3.86 3.22
C THR A 57 -6.57 -4.56 2.26
N LEU A 58 -7.13 -5.17 1.24
CA LEU A 58 -6.38 -5.96 0.28
C LEU A 58 -6.66 -5.41 -1.12
N LEU A 59 -5.61 -5.01 -1.83
CA LEU A 59 -5.69 -4.57 -3.21
C LEU A 59 -4.80 -5.47 -4.06
N LEU A 60 -5.42 -6.21 -4.95
CA LEU A 60 -4.73 -7.22 -5.77
C LEU A 60 -4.73 -6.83 -7.23
N THR A 61 -3.58 -6.90 -7.88
CA THR A 61 -3.33 -6.71 -9.31
C THR A 61 -4.15 -5.56 -9.91
N LYS A 62 -5.26 -5.83 -10.57
CA LYS A 62 -6.07 -4.79 -11.25
C LYS A 62 -6.68 -3.79 -10.29
N ASP A 63 -6.85 -4.13 -9.03
CA ASP A 63 -7.37 -3.22 -8.02
C ASP A 63 -6.27 -2.36 -7.39
N ALA A 64 -5.01 -2.72 -7.57
CA ALA A 64 -3.88 -1.96 -7.05
C ALA A 64 -3.48 -0.84 -8.02
N THR A 65 -4.41 0.04 -8.31
CA THR A 65 -4.17 1.23 -9.12
C THR A 65 -3.66 2.37 -8.25
N ARG A 66 -2.99 3.34 -8.87
CA ARG A 66 -2.51 4.52 -8.13
C ARG A 66 -3.65 5.22 -7.40
N ALA A 67 -4.79 5.41 -8.05
CA ALA A 67 -5.93 6.08 -7.44
C ALA A 67 -6.46 5.34 -6.22
N LYS A 68 -6.61 4.02 -6.30
CA LYS A 68 -7.13 3.23 -5.19
C LYS A 68 -6.15 3.14 -4.03
N VAL A 69 -4.86 3.00 -4.33
CA VAL A 69 -3.82 2.98 -3.28
C VAL A 69 -3.78 4.31 -2.55
N LEU A 70 -3.75 5.43 -3.29
CA LEU A 70 -3.74 6.75 -2.67
C LEU A 70 -5.02 7.02 -1.87
N ALA A 71 -6.18 6.58 -2.36
CA ALA A 71 -7.44 6.73 -1.63
C ALA A 71 -7.40 5.94 -0.31
N ALA A 72 -6.86 4.72 -0.33
CA ALA A 72 -6.73 3.90 0.87
C ALA A 72 -5.78 4.53 1.89
N LEU A 73 -4.65 5.08 1.42
CA LEU A 73 -3.69 5.77 2.28
C LEU A 73 -4.32 7.01 2.91
N ARG A 74 -5.04 7.81 2.12
CA ARG A 74 -5.73 8.99 2.64
C ARG A 74 -6.81 8.64 3.64
N ALA A 75 -7.57 7.56 3.39
CA ALA A 75 -8.58 7.09 4.32
C ALA A 75 -7.94 6.66 5.65
N ALA A 76 -6.82 5.95 5.61
CA ALA A 76 -6.08 5.56 6.79
C ALA A 76 -5.58 6.79 7.56
N ALA A 77 -5.03 7.76 6.84
CA ALA A 77 -4.53 8.99 7.46
C ALA A 77 -5.62 9.77 8.18
N LYS A 78 -6.86 9.76 7.65
CA LYS A 78 -7.99 10.43 8.30
C LYS A 78 -8.52 9.68 9.51
N THR A 79 -8.36 8.37 9.52
CA THR A 79 -8.94 7.51 10.55
C THR A 79 -8.02 7.34 11.74
N LEU A 80 -6.73 7.19 11.50
CA LEU A 80 -5.74 6.89 12.53
C LEU A 80 -5.45 8.12 13.38
N VAL A 81 -5.26 7.88 14.67
CA VAL A 81 -4.88 8.91 15.63
C VAL A 81 -3.62 8.46 16.37
N LYS A 82 -3.02 9.37 17.12
CA LYS A 82 -1.82 9.08 17.88
C LYS A 82 -1.98 7.81 18.71
N GLY A 83 -1.04 6.92 18.65
CA GLY A 83 -1.05 5.64 19.34
C GLY A 83 -1.55 4.48 18.51
N ASP A 84 -2.21 4.76 17.38
CA ASP A 84 -2.65 3.72 16.46
C ASP A 84 -1.47 3.19 15.63
N PHE A 85 -1.68 2.07 14.96
CA PHE A 85 -0.67 1.41 14.16
C PHE A 85 -1.14 1.22 12.72
N PHE A 86 -0.28 1.47 11.76
CA PHE A 86 -0.55 1.24 10.35
C PHE A 86 0.50 0.31 9.75
N LEU A 87 0.04 -0.78 9.14
CA LEU A 87 0.90 -1.71 8.44
C LEU A 87 0.64 -1.62 6.94
N LEU A 88 1.65 -1.25 6.18
CA LEU A 88 1.58 -1.20 4.71
C LEU A 88 2.53 -2.25 4.16
N THR A 89 2.00 -3.15 3.34
CA THR A 89 2.82 -4.18 2.67
C THR A 89 2.65 -4.11 1.17
N TYR A 90 3.72 -4.41 0.46
CA TYR A 90 3.73 -4.42 -1.00
C TYR A 90 4.51 -5.62 -1.51
N SER A 91 3.91 -6.34 -2.44
CA SER A 91 4.57 -7.42 -3.17
C SER A 91 4.30 -7.23 -4.67
N GLY A 92 5.34 -6.96 -5.42
CA GLY A 92 5.26 -6.65 -6.86
C GLY A 92 6.60 -6.16 -7.37
N HIS A 93 6.60 -5.54 -8.53
CA HIS A 93 7.81 -4.96 -9.09
C HIS A 93 8.12 -3.60 -8.51
N GLY A 94 9.41 -3.32 -8.35
CA GLY A 94 9.92 -1.98 -8.12
C GLY A 94 10.46 -1.40 -9.41
N GLY A 95 10.54 -0.09 -9.46
CA GLY A 95 11.09 0.63 -10.59
C GLY A 95 11.82 1.88 -10.17
N GLN A 96 12.20 2.68 -11.13
CA GLN A 96 12.89 3.94 -10.91
C GLN A 96 12.37 4.99 -11.88
N VAL A 97 12.31 6.22 -11.42
CA VAL A 97 11.99 7.38 -12.24
C VAL A 97 13.01 8.48 -11.94
N PRO A 98 13.19 9.48 -12.84
CA PRO A 98 14.10 10.59 -12.55
C PRO A 98 13.72 11.29 -11.25
N ASP A 99 14.73 11.56 -10.41
CA ASP A 99 14.55 12.27 -9.16
C ASP A 99 14.27 13.74 -9.43
N VAL A 100 13.07 14.20 -9.02
CA VAL A 100 12.67 15.60 -9.23
C VAL A 100 12.96 16.48 -8.02
N SER A 101 13.27 15.87 -6.87
CA SER A 101 13.57 16.62 -5.64
C SER A 101 15.06 16.87 -5.45
N GLY A 102 15.92 16.10 -6.11
CA GLY A 102 17.37 16.22 -5.98
C GLY A 102 17.95 15.55 -4.75
N GLU A 103 17.16 14.70 -4.09
CA GLU A 103 17.58 14.08 -2.83
C GLU A 103 18.41 12.82 -3.03
N GLU A 104 18.24 12.14 -4.14
CA GLU A 104 18.91 10.86 -4.38
C GLU A 104 20.28 11.05 -5.03
N ALA A 105 21.27 10.32 -4.53
CA ALA A 105 22.63 10.40 -5.03
C ALA A 105 22.77 9.95 -6.49
N ASP A 106 21.97 8.98 -6.91
CA ASP A 106 21.97 8.46 -8.27
C ASP A 106 21.00 9.22 -9.20
N LYS A 107 20.33 10.25 -8.68
CA LYS A 107 19.33 11.07 -9.39
C LYS A 107 18.13 10.28 -9.88
N LEU A 108 17.80 9.18 -9.21
CA LEU A 108 16.64 8.34 -9.49
C LEU A 108 15.81 8.17 -8.23
N ASP A 109 14.51 8.25 -8.36
CA ASP A 109 13.58 7.91 -7.31
C ASP A 109 13.14 6.46 -7.46
N GLU A 110 13.08 5.73 -6.36
CA GLU A 110 12.54 4.38 -6.34
C GLU A 110 11.03 4.44 -6.43
N THR A 111 10.42 3.40 -7.01
CA THR A 111 8.97 3.37 -7.19
C THR A 111 8.42 1.98 -6.95
N TRP A 112 7.12 1.93 -6.67
CA TRP A 112 6.32 0.71 -6.77
C TRP A 112 5.61 0.74 -8.12
N CYS A 113 5.70 -0.36 -8.87
CA CYS A 113 4.99 -0.49 -10.14
C CYS A 113 3.55 -0.92 -9.86
N LEU A 114 2.67 0.05 -9.66
CA LEU A 114 1.24 -0.21 -9.50
C LEU A 114 0.63 -0.56 -10.85
N TYR A 115 -0.60 -0.99 -10.85
CA TYR A 115 -1.21 -1.59 -12.05
C TYR A 115 -1.21 -0.64 -13.24
N ASP A 116 -1.47 0.63 -13.03
CA ASP A 116 -1.62 1.65 -14.08
C ASP A 116 -0.52 2.70 -14.08
N GLY A 117 0.56 2.48 -13.39
CA GLY A 117 1.72 3.39 -13.37
C GLY A 117 2.50 3.33 -12.08
N GLN A 118 3.69 3.92 -12.10
CA GLN A 118 4.60 3.90 -10.97
C GLN A 118 4.18 4.92 -9.91
N LEU A 119 4.36 4.56 -8.65
CA LEU A 119 4.19 5.44 -7.51
C LEU A 119 5.54 5.60 -6.83
N ILE A 120 5.98 6.83 -6.62
CA ILE A 120 7.23 7.12 -5.92
C ILE A 120 7.00 6.82 -4.44
N ASP A 121 7.93 6.12 -3.82
CA ASP A 121 7.77 5.62 -2.45
C ASP A 121 8.59 6.36 -1.39
N ASP A 122 9.26 7.46 -1.76
CA ASP A 122 10.02 8.29 -0.83
C ASP A 122 9.26 9.54 -0.34
#